data_dabcfb2b336681c921203598bf622fae
#
_entry.id   dabcfb2b336681c921203598bf622fae
#
_cell.length_a   1.000
_cell.length_b   1.000
_cell.length_c   1.000
_cell.angle_alpha   90.00
_cell.angle_beta   90.00
_cell.angle_gamma   90.00
#
_symmetry.space_group_name_H-M   'P 1'
#
loop_
_entity.id
_entity.type
_entity.pdbx_description
1 polymer ?
#
loop_
_entity_poly.entity_id
_entity_poly.type
_entity_poly.pdbx_seq_one_letter_code
_entity_poly.pdbx_strand_id
1 'polypeptide(L)'
;PARSRYSTFMFSGVNLASGGASQEYGEALSAVLPLETKDYSKVDKVGVNASVVGVGGGGTKTFDRGSLSVDLNYQNLGLYDKVYSGRRDFEKPYRMFSGAVQFRYTLDERVVWKVYAQYDRTDFSTYEGDNRRLFGLGEDNIYVNATFRRHTSGEWSWFAGAAYSYYNRRIGGAVVSGDNWLERQQETHLKAKVSKRLSSVFRLDMGIESYIRNYRNHYLLCGTDDSNR
;
A
#
# COMPACT_ATOMS: atom_id res chain seq x y z
N PRO A 1 -2.09 15.37 9.11
CA PRO A 1 -0.97 14.91 8.29
C PRO A 1 -1.32 13.51 7.76
N ALA A 2 -1.34 13.36 6.42
CA ALA A 2 -1.53 12.08 5.79
C ALA A 2 -0.37 11.16 6.19
N ARG A 3 -0.66 10.06 6.86
CA ARG A 3 0.34 9.03 7.12
C ARG A 3 0.36 8.07 5.93
N SER A 4 1.55 7.64 5.54
CA SER A 4 1.72 6.61 4.54
C SER A 4 0.99 5.32 4.99
N ARG A 5 0.31 4.67 4.07
CA ARG A 5 -0.26 3.33 4.23
C ARG A 5 0.82 2.27 4.52
N TYR A 6 2.02 2.52 4.05
CA TYR A 6 3.13 1.58 4.12
C TYR A 6 3.89 1.73 5.43
N SER A 7 4.15 0.60 6.09
CA SER A 7 4.91 0.56 7.33
C SER A 7 6.37 0.95 7.09
N THR A 8 6.84 1.98 7.79
CA THR A 8 8.24 2.39 7.77
C THR A 8 9.19 1.31 8.29
N PHE A 9 8.66 0.32 9.04
CA PHE A 9 9.42 -0.82 9.53
C PHE A 9 9.87 -1.74 8.39
N MET A 10 9.06 -1.87 7.33
CA MET A 10 9.30 -2.79 6.22
C MET A 10 10.14 -2.19 5.09
N PHE A 11 10.19 -0.86 4.99
CA PHE A 11 10.86 -0.17 3.88
C PHE A 11 12.19 0.44 4.32
N SER A 12 13.18 0.41 3.43
CA SER A 12 14.52 0.98 3.66
C SER A 12 14.55 2.49 3.48
N GLY A 13 13.63 3.01 2.68
CA GLY A 13 13.54 4.44 2.38
C GLY A 13 12.50 4.71 1.31
N VAL A 14 12.31 5.99 1.05
CA VAL A 14 11.47 6.52 -0.01
C VAL A 14 12.35 7.42 -0.85
N ASN A 15 12.57 7.04 -2.11
CA ASN A 15 13.29 7.86 -3.07
C ASN A 15 12.28 8.57 -3.96
N LEU A 16 12.34 9.89 -4.05
CA LEU A 16 11.54 10.65 -4.98
C LEU A 16 12.39 10.97 -6.22
N ALA A 17 12.06 10.35 -7.33
CA ALA A 17 12.60 10.75 -8.63
C ALA A 17 11.67 11.80 -9.25
N SER A 18 12.06 13.08 -9.18
CA SER A 18 11.36 14.21 -9.79
C SER A 18 12.12 14.67 -11.05
N GLY A 19 11.39 15.06 -12.08
CA GLY A 19 11.99 15.60 -13.32
C GLY A 19 12.21 14.61 -14.45
N GLY A 20 11.50 13.50 -14.44
CA GLY A 20 11.52 12.46 -15.47
C GLY A 20 11.80 11.09 -14.85
N ALA A 21 10.84 10.20 -15.00
CA ALA A 21 11.04 8.82 -14.60
C ALA A 21 11.99 8.12 -15.59
N SER A 22 12.83 7.24 -15.08
CA SER A 22 13.58 6.32 -15.92
C SER A 22 12.61 5.55 -16.84
N GLN A 23 13.01 5.22 -18.06
CA GLN A 23 12.24 4.36 -19.00
C GLN A 23 11.79 3.03 -18.37
N GLU A 24 12.35 2.68 -17.24
CA GLU A 24 11.95 1.52 -16.42
C GLU A 24 10.53 1.68 -15.82
N TYR A 25 10.00 2.89 -15.74
CA TYR A 25 8.67 3.21 -15.19
C TYR A 25 7.76 3.77 -16.31
N GLY A 26 7.18 2.86 -17.09
CA GLY A 26 6.51 3.16 -18.35
C GLY A 26 5.30 4.09 -18.30
N GLU A 27 4.66 4.29 -17.15
CA GLU A 27 3.48 5.16 -17.01
C GLU A 27 3.73 6.43 -16.17
N ALA A 28 4.96 6.69 -15.80
CA ALA A 28 5.29 7.83 -14.94
C ALA A 28 5.56 9.10 -15.77
N LEU A 29 4.60 10.00 -15.78
CA LEU A 29 4.67 11.26 -16.55
C LEU A 29 5.46 12.37 -15.84
N SER A 30 5.54 12.39 -14.51
CA SER A 30 6.15 13.52 -13.78
C SER A 30 7.08 13.11 -12.64
N ALA A 31 6.70 12.17 -11.82
CA ALA A 31 7.50 11.72 -10.70
C ALA A 31 7.22 10.25 -10.36
N VAL A 32 8.21 9.56 -9.85
CA VAL A 32 8.10 8.19 -9.31
C VAL A 32 8.54 8.18 -7.87
N LEU A 33 7.79 7.49 -7.05
CA LEU A 33 8.10 7.23 -5.65
C LEU A 33 8.40 5.73 -5.46
N PRO A 34 9.59 5.25 -5.79
CA PRO A 34 9.94 3.85 -5.56
C PRO A 34 10.03 3.58 -4.07
N LEU A 35 9.24 2.63 -3.60
CA LEU A 35 9.27 2.11 -2.26
C LEU A 35 10.13 0.85 -2.24
N GLU A 36 11.32 0.96 -1.71
CA GLU A 36 12.22 -0.18 -1.61
C GLU A 36 12.04 -0.89 -0.27
N THR A 37 11.66 -2.14 -0.33
CA THR A 37 11.65 -2.99 0.86
C THR A 37 13.06 -3.25 1.35
N LYS A 38 13.23 -3.25 2.69
CA LYS A 38 14.53 -3.55 3.31
C LYS A 38 15.10 -4.85 2.75
N ASP A 39 16.38 -4.84 2.46
CA ASP A 39 17.12 -6.03 2.08
C ASP A 39 17.27 -6.99 3.27
N TYR A 40 18.05 -8.02 3.12
CA TYR A 40 18.28 -9.02 4.14
C TYR A 40 18.62 -8.39 5.51
N SER A 41 17.87 -8.75 6.55
CA SER A 41 18.20 -8.38 7.93
C SER A 41 19.07 -9.47 8.55
N LYS A 42 20.22 -9.11 9.04
CA LYS A 42 21.15 -10.04 9.73
C LYS A 42 20.85 -10.21 11.22
N VAL A 43 19.88 -9.46 11.74
CA VAL A 43 19.59 -9.41 13.17
C VAL A 43 18.10 -9.52 13.38
N ASP A 44 17.70 -10.35 14.33
CA ASP A 44 16.35 -10.43 14.84
C ASP A 44 15.97 -9.09 15.49
N LYS A 45 14.77 -8.60 15.20
CA LYS A 45 14.27 -7.32 15.71
C LYS A 45 12.84 -7.47 16.13
N VAL A 46 12.48 -6.83 17.25
CA VAL A 46 11.10 -6.67 17.70
C VAL A 46 10.93 -5.21 18.10
N GLY A 47 9.80 -4.64 17.77
CA GLY A 47 9.45 -3.29 18.15
C GLY A 47 7.97 -3.19 18.44
N VAL A 48 7.61 -2.42 19.44
CA VAL A 48 6.23 -2.07 19.77
C VAL A 48 6.12 -0.55 19.88
N ASN A 49 4.98 -0.03 19.53
CA ASN A 49 4.67 1.39 19.70
C ASN A 49 3.26 1.55 20.24
N ALA A 50 3.06 2.55 21.07
CA ALA A 50 1.76 2.93 21.59
C ALA A 50 1.63 4.46 21.60
N SER A 51 0.44 4.94 21.30
CA SER A 51 0.11 6.36 21.30
C SER A 51 -1.38 6.55 21.63
N VAL A 52 -1.78 7.79 21.86
CA VAL A 52 -3.20 8.13 22.08
C VAL A 52 -4.10 7.76 20.90
N VAL A 53 -3.51 7.61 19.71
CA VAL A 53 -4.25 7.30 18.48
C VAL A 53 -4.17 5.83 18.06
N GLY A 54 -3.36 4.99 18.75
CA GLY A 54 -3.28 3.58 18.42
C GLY A 54 -2.07 2.86 18.96
N VAL A 55 -2.03 1.59 18.66
CA VAL A 55 -0.96 0.66 19.05
C VAL A 55 -0.45 -0.08 17.82
N GLY A 56 0.80 -0.48 17.84
CA GLY A 56 1.39 -1.26 16.78
C GLY A 56 2.60 -2.04 17.27
N GLY A 57 2.99 -2.99 16.46
CA GLY A 57 4.19 -3.76 16.74
C GLY A 57 4.59 -4.60 15.54
N GLY A 58 5.85 -4.90 15.46
CA GLY A 58 6.40 -5.71 14.41
C GLY A 58 7.69 -6.38 14.83
N GLY A 59 8.08 -7.35 14.03
CA GLY A 59 9.32 -8.07 14.26
C GLY A 59 9.89 -8.64 12.98
N THR A 60 11.15 -8.95 13.04
CA THR A 60 11.87 -9.68 12.00
C THR A 60 12.56 -10.87 12.64
N LYS A 61 12.29 -12.06 12.14
CA LYS A 61 13.03 -13.27 12.44
C LYS A 61 13.95 -13.60 11.28
N THR A 62 15.20 -13.82 11.58
CA THR A 62 16.23 -14.19 10.62
C THR A 62 16.52 -15.69 10.69
N PHE A 63 16.91 -16.27 9.58
CA PHE A 63 17.37 -17.65 9.44
C PHE A 63 18.52 -17.68 8.41
N ASP A 64 19.18 -18.80 8.25
CA ASP A 64 20.46 -18.90 7.50
C ASP A 64 20.46 -18.23 6.11
N ARG A 65 19.34 -18.31 5.39
CA ARG A 65 19.24 -17.82 4.01
C ARG A 65 18.11 -16.79 3.81
N GLY A 66 17.56 -16.25 4.88
CA GLY A 66 16.46 -15.33 4.70
C GLY A 66 15.96 -14.68 5.97
N SER A 67 14.83 -14.01 5.86
CA SER A 67 14.13 -13.39 6.98
C SER A 67 12.64 -13.29 6.72
N LEU A 68 11.87 -13.38 7.80
CA LEU A 68 10.45 -13.11 7.82
C LEU A 68 10.21 -11.88 8.71
N SER A 69 9.52 -10.89 8.18
CA SER A 69 9.11 -9.70 8.94
C SER A 69 7.61 -9.62 8.97
N VAL A 70 7.06 -9.24 10.11
CA VAL A 70 5.63 -8.99 10.32
C VAL A 70 5.48 -7.63 10.99
N ASP A 71 4.48 -6.86 10.59
CA ASP A 71 4.12 -5.58 11.19
C ASP A 71 2.59 -5.47 11.28
N LEU A 72 2.09 -5.12 12.45
CA LEU A 72 0.67 -4.97 12.73
C LEU A 72 0.44 -3.64 13.42
N ASN A 73 -0.55 -2.89 12.94
CA ASN A 73 -0.91 -1.60 13.49
C ASN A 73 -2.43 -1.48 13.60
N TYR A 74 -2.88 -0.97 14.72
CA TYR A 74 -4.27 -0.60 14.94
C TYR A 74 -4.35 0.85 15.39
N GLN A 75 -5.18 1.63 14.73
CA GLN A 75 -5.45 3.02 15.06
C GLN A 75 -6.93 3.21 15.39
N ASN A 76 -7.21 4.03 16.39
CA ASN A 76 -8.55 4.39 16.79
C ASN A 76 -8.56 5.81 17.37
N LEU A 77 -9.17 6.73 16.68
CA LEU A 77 -9.25 8.12 17.14
C LEU A 77 -10.28 8.37 18.25
N GLY A 78 -11.03 7.35 18.68
CA GLY A 78 -12.03 7.52 19.73
C GLY A 78 -11.45 7.92 21.10
N LEU A 79 -10.23 7.50 21.43
CA LEU A 79 -9.54 7.96 22.64
C LEU A 79 -9.07 9.41 22.48
N TYR A 80 -8.51 9.75 21.33
CA TYR A 80 -8.09 11.10 21.02
C TYR A 80 -9.27 12.08 21.07
N ASP A 81 -10.42 11.70 20.52
CA ASP A 81 -11.62 12.51 20.51
C ASP A 81 -12.18 12.77 21.90
N LYS A 82 -12.08 11.78 22.81
CA LYS A 82 -12.46 11.92 24.23
C LYS A 82 -11.54 12.87 25.01
N VAL A 83 -10.23 12.87 24.69
CA VAL A 83 -9.24 13.72 25.38
C VAL A 83 -9.27 15.15 24.85
N TYR A 84 -9.51 15.33 23.54
CA TYR A 84 -9.51 16.61 22.85
C TYR A 84 -10.91 16.98 22.35
N SER A 85 -11.93 16.70 23.13
CA SER A 85 -13.35 16.89 22.81
C SER A 85 -13.65 18.26 22.23
N GLY A 86 -14.48 18.29 21.17
CA GLY A 86 -15.11 19.51 20.64
C GLY A 86 -14.72 19.93 19.23
N ARG A 87 -13.94 19.15 18.48
CA ARG A 87 -13.55 19.54 17.13
C ARG A 87 -14.17 18.73 15.99
N ARG A 88 -14.75 17.55 16.26
CA ARG A 88 -15.33 16.69 15.20
C ARG A 88 -16.52 15.92 15.75
N ASP A 89 -17.59 15.93 14.97
CA ASP A 89 -18.83 15.23 15.29
C ASP A 89 -18.80 13.83 14.64
N PHE A 90 -18.04 12.91 15.24
CA PHE A 90 -17.99 11.53 14.77
C PHE A 90 -19.21 10.74 15.26
N GLU A 91 -19.89 10.05 14.35
CA GLU A 91 -20.76 8.94 14.72
C GLU A 91 -19.91 7.68 15.01
N LYS A 92 -18.97 7.39 14.12
CA LYS A 92 -17.95 6.34 14.31
C LYS A 92 -16.57 6.97 14.20
N PRO A 93 -15.79 7.02 15.27
CA PRO A 93 -14.41 7.47 15.20
C PRO A 93 -13.60 6.69 14.16
N TYR A 94 -12.67 7.36 13.52
CA TYR A 94 -11.74 6.73 12.59
C TYR A 94 -11.05 5.52 13.22
N ARG A 95 -11.13 4.39 12.54
CA ARG A 95 -10.46 3.14 12.88
C ARG A 95 -9.70 2.65 11.68
N MET A 96 -8.49 2.21 11.90
CA MET A 96 -7.66 1.60 10.87
C MET A 96 -6.95 0.38 11.45
N PHE A 97 -7.02 -0.72 10.74
CA PHE A 97 -6.15 -1.87 10.93
C PHE A 97 -5.23 -2.00 9.73
N SER A 98 -3.95 -2.21 9.97
CA SER A 98 -2.94 -2.46 8.94
C SER A 98 -2.08 -3.63 9.35
N GLY A 99 -1.91 -4.58 8.45
CA GLY A 99 -1.03 -5.73 8.65
C GLY A 99 -0.16 -5.95 7.42
N ALA A 100 1.14 -6.14 7.62
CA ALA A 100 2.08 -6.41 6.55
C ALA A 100 3.00 -7.59 6.90
N VAL A 101 3.32 -8.38 5.90
CA VAL A 101 4.25 -9.50 5.99
C VAL A 101 5.26 -9.38 4.86
N GLN A 102 6.52 -9.59 5.17
CA GLN A 102 7.59 -9.64 4.17
C GLN A 102 8.47 -10.86 4.39
N PHE A 103 8.56 -11.68 3.36
CA PHE A 103 9.47 -12.81 3.27
C PHE A 103 10.61 -12.50 2.31
N ARG A 104 11.84 -12.81 2.71
CA ARG A 104 13.03 -12.67 1.89
C ARG A 104 13.82 -13.95 1.98
N TYR A 105 14.27 -14.42 0.82
CA TYR A 105 15.05 -15.63 0.75
C TYR A 105 16.16 -15.48 -0.28
N THR A 106 17.38 -15.82 0.11
CA THR A 106 18.57 -15.79 -0.74
C THR A 106 19.03 -17.22 -0.92
N LEU A 107 18.86 -17.77 -2.14
CA LEU A 107 19.26 -19.14 -2.43
C LEU A 107 20.78 -19.26 -2.44
N ASP A 108 21.43 -18.28 -3.06
CA ASP A 108 22.88 -18.04 -3.02
C ASP A 108 23.11 -16.52 -3.09
N GLU A 109 24.35 -16.04 -3.09
CA GLU A 109 24.67 -14.61 -3.17
C GLU A 109 24.11 -13.91 -4.44
N ARG A 110 23.67 -14.68 -5.42
CA ARG A 110 23.23 -14.22 -6.74
C ARG A 110 21.72 -14.29 -6.94
N VAL A 111 20.98 -15.00 -6.10
CA VAL A 111 19.53 -15.24 -6.27
C VAL A 111 18.77 -14.77 -5.05
N VAL A 112 17.89 -13.80 -5.25
CA VAL A 112 17.06 -13.21 -4.19
C VAL A 112 15.60 -13.32 -4.56
N TRP A 113 14.81 -13.87 -3.65
CA TRP A 113 13.36 -13.85 -3.68
C TRP A 113 12.83 -12.91 -2.60
N LYS A 114 11.85 -12.07 -2.94
CA LYS A 114 11.14 -11.25 -1.99
C LYS A 114 9.65 -11.39 -2.24
N VAL A 115 8.90 -11.58 -1.17
CA VAL A 115 7.43 -11.53 -1.20
C VAL A 115 6.99 -10.54 -0.13
N TYR A 116 6.12 -9.63 -0.50
CA TYR A 116 5.49 -8.66 0.39
C TYR A 116 3.98 -8.77 0.24
N ALA A 117 3.28 -8.80 1.35
CA ALA A 117 1.83 -8.76 1.39
C ALA A 117 1.38 -7.76 2.46
N GLN A 118 0.34 -7.00 2.15
CA GLN A 118 -0.27 -6.02 3.04
C GLN A 118 -1.78 -6.07 2.93
N TYR A 119 -2.44 -5.90 4.06
CA TYR A 119 -3.86 -5.67 4.18
C TYR A 119 -4.11 -4.44 5.05
N ASP A 120 -4.97 -3.56 4.57
CA ASP A 120 -5.42 -2.38 5.31
C ASP A 120 -6.94 -2.32 5.30
N ARG A 121 -7.52 -1.97 6.44
CA ARG A 121 -8.94 -1.67 6.57
C ARG A 121 -9.13 -0.38 7.32
N THR A 122 -9.93 0.51 6.75
CA THR A 122 -10.31 1.78 7.36
C THR A 122 -11.82 1.87 7.44
N ASP A 123 -12.34 2.39 8.55
CA ASP A 123 -13.76 2.65 8.75
C ASP A 123 -13.94 3.89 9.62
N PHE A 124 -14.78 4.81 9.21
CA PHE A 124 -15.23 5.94 10.03
C PHE A 124 -16.52 6.55 9.48
N SER A 125 -17.25 7.27 10.33
CA SER A 125 -18.33 8.15 9.91
C SER A 125 -18.38 9.43 10.75
N THR A 126 -18.76 10.52 10.11
CA THR A 126 -18.81 11.85 10.70
C THR A 126 -20.00 12.64 10.17
N TYR A 127 -20.53 13.52 10.98
CA TYR A 127 -21.53 14.49 10.52
C TYR A 127 -20.82 15.68 9.87
N GLU A 128 -21.28 16.07 8.70
CA GLU A 128 -20.73 17.19 7.93
C GLU A 128 -21.80 18.24 7.58
N GLY A 129 -21.38 19.50 7.60
CA GLY A 129 -22.19 20.66 7.26
C GLY A 129 -23.29 20.98 8.27
N ASP A 130 -23.97 22.12 8.05
CA ASP A 130 -25.05 22.64 8.93
C ASP A 130 -26.24 21.69 8.99
N ASN A 131 -26.48 20.94 7.92
CA ASN A 131 -27.56 19.95 7.83
C ASN A 131 -27.21 18.59 8.49
N ARG A 132 -26.08 18.49 9.16
CA ARG A 132 -25.61 17.27 9.83
C ARG A 132 -25.70 16.03 8.94
N ARG A 133 -25.28 16.15 7.69
CA ARG A 133 -25.22 15.04 6.74
C ARG A 133 -24.24 13.98 7.25
N LEU A 134 -24.71 12.75 7.35
CA LEU A 134 -23.85 11.64 7.74
C LEU A 134 -22.98 11.21 6.55
N PHE A 135 -21.69 11.47 6.65
CA PHE A 135 -20.67 10.99 5.73
C PHE A 135 -19.98 9.77 6.32
N GLY A 136 -19.95 8.68 5.57
CA GLY A 136 -19.27 7.45 5.99
C GLY A 136 -18.26 6.98 4.95
N LEU A 137 -17.12 6.48 5.40
CA LEU A 137 -16.09 5.89 4.56
C LEU A 137 -15.66 4.53 5.12
N GLY A 138 -15.73 3.49 4.27
CA GLY A 138 -15.14 2.19 4.54
C GLY A 138 -14.21 1.80 3.39
N GLU A 139 -12.98 1.42 3.71
CA GLU A 139 -11.98 1.00 2.72
C GLU A 139 -11.35 -0.32 3.13
N ASP A 140 -11.22 -1.23 2.16
CA ASP A 140 -10.44 -2.46 2.26
C ASP A 140 -9.39 -2.44 1.15
N ASN A 141 -8.14 -2.72 1.48
CA ASN A 141 -7.04 -2.73 0.54
C ASN A 141 -6.15 -3.95 0.75
N ILE A 142 -5.87 -4.67 -0.31
CA ILE A 142 -4.94 -5.81 -0.34
C ILE A 142 -3.88 -5.50 -1.37
N TYR A 143 -2.62 -5.68 -1.01
CA TYR A 143 -1.50 -5.59 -1.92
C TYR A 143 -0.56 -6.76 -1.70
N VAL A 144 -0.21 -7.45 -2.78
CA VAL A 144 0.77 -8.54 -2.77
C VAL A 144 1.78 -8.28 -3.88
N ASN A 145 3.05 -8.44 -3.57
CA ASN A 145 4.14 -8.29 -4.52
C ASN A 145 5.15 -9.40 -4.32
N ALA A 146 5.55 -10.06 -5.40
CA ALA A 146 6.60 -11.06 -5.42
C ALA A 146 7.64 -10.66 -6.45
N THR A 147 8.92 -10.69 -6.06
CA THR A 147 10.03 -10.35 -6.95
C THR A 147 11.12 -11.41 -6.88
N PHE A 148 11.67 -11.68 -8.03
CA PHE A 148 12.80 -12.56 -8.24
C PHE A 148 13.94 -11.79 -8.90
N ARG A 149 15.14 -11.90 -8.36
CA ARG A 149 16.34 -11.31 -8.95
C ARG A 149 17.44 -12.34 -8.98
N ARG A 150 18.12 -12.45 -10.12
CA ARG A 150 19.27 -13.34 -10.31
C ARG A 150 20.39 -12.62 -11.04
N HIS A 151 21.59 -12.71 -10.48
CA HIS A 151 22.84 -12.31 -11.15
C HIS A 151 23.55 -13.56 -11.63
N THR A 152 23.92 -13.60 -12.90
CA THR A 152 24.61 -14.76 -13.49
C THR A 152 26.04 -14.37 -13.87
N SER A 153 26.94 -15.34 -13.96
CA SER A 153 28.26 -15.14 -14.54
C SER A 153 28.19 -14.53 -15.93
N GLY A 154 29.10 -13.65 -16.29
CA GLY A 154 29.08 -12.91 -17.55
C GLY A 154 28.24 -11.62 -17.51
N GLU A 155 28.04 -11.05 -16.31
CA GLU A 155 27.41 -9.74 -16.09
C GLU A 155 25.94 -9.63 -16.52
N TRP A 156 25.25 -10.77 -16.60
CA TRP A 156 23.80 -10.80 -16.79
C TRP A 156 23.05 -10.68 -15.47
N SER A 157 21.98 -9.91 -15.48
CA SER A 157 21.05 -9.80 -14.37
C SER A 157 19.61 -9.97 -14.86
N TRP A 158 18.88 -10.80 -14.17
CA TRP A 158 17.48 -11.13 -14.46
C TRP A 158 16.61 -10.63 -13.33
N PHE A 159 15.51 -10.03 -13.69
CA PHE A 159 14.46 -9.58 -12.78
C PHE A 159 13.11 -10.06 -13.28
N ALA A 160 12.31 -10.65 -12.40
CA ALA A 160 10.90 -10.90 -12.63
C ALA A 160 10.11 -10.42 -11.42
N GLY A 161 8.98 -9.80 -11.66
CA GLY A 161 8.09 -9.28 -10.64
C GLY A 161 6.64 -9.51 -11.01
N ALA A 162 5.83 -9.83 -10.00
CA ALA A 162 4.38 -9.89 -10.10
C ALA A 162 3.77 -9.16 -8.91
N ALA A 163 2.82 -8.28 -9.15
CA ALA A 163 2.07 -7.62 -8.09
C ALA A 163 0.58 -7.72 -8.36
N TYR A 164 -0.18 -7.79 -7.29
CA TYR A 164 -1.64 -7.73 -7.30
C TYR A 164 -2.11 -6.73 -6.27
N SER A 165 -3.02 -5.86 -6.67
CA SER A 165 -3.72 -4.95 -5.76
C SER A 165 -5.23 -5.11 -5.89
N TYR A 166 -5.89 -5.07 -4.76
CA TYR A 166 -7.34 -5.00 -4.64
C TYR A 166 -7.71 -3.84 -3.73
N TYR A 167 -8.55 -2.97 -4.22
CA TYR A 167 -9.05 -1.82 -3.51
C TYR A 167 -10.58 -1.81 -3.58
N ASN A 168 -11.22 -1.68 -2.43
CA ASN A 168 -12.66 -1.57 -2.33
C ASN A 168 -13.00 -0.42 -1.39
N ARG A 169 -13.71 0.57 -1.90
CA ARG A 169 -14.16 1.75 -1.16
C ARG A 169 -15.66 1.83 -1.17
N ARG A 170 -16.21 2.12 -0.03
CA ARG A 170 -17.62 2.42 0.17
C ARG A 170 -17.74 3.78 0.82
N ILE A 171 -18.48 4.69 0.18
CA ILE A 171 -18.74 6.03 0.68
C ILE A 171 -20.25 6.18 0.79
N GLY A 172 -20.73 6.55 1.98
CA GLY A 172 -22.11 6.92 2.22
C GLY A 172 -22.23 8.42 2.47
N GLY A 173 -23.27 9.05 1.95
CA GLY A 173 -23.51 10.49 2.13
C GLY A 173 -22.49 11.37 1.39
N ALA A 174 -21.97 10.94 0.24
CA ALA A 174 -20.95 11.71 -0.50
C ALA A 174 -21.49 13.04 -1.03
N VAL A 175 -22.69 13.03 -1.62
CA VAL A 175 -23.33 14.22 -2.21
C VAL A 175 -24.61 14.57 -1.47
N VAL A 176 -25.49 13.57 -1.26
CA VAL A 176 -26.74 13.73 -0.53
C VAL A 176 -26.86 12.70 0.59
N SER A 177 -27.72 12.98 1.57
CA SER A 177 -27.96 12.05 2.66
C SER A 177 -28.55 10.75 2.13
N GLY A 178 -27.95 9.61 2.51
CA GLY A 178 -28.40 8.27 2.14
C GLY A 178 -27.89 7.76 0.79
N ASP A 179 -27.13 8.54 0.02
CA ASP A 179 -26.46 8.01 -1.16
C ASP A 179 -25.37 7.00 -0.82
N ASN A 180 -25.06 6.12 -1.76
CA ASN A 180 -24.01 5.13 -1.62
C ASN A 180 -23.15 5.07 -2.87
N TRP A 181 -21.87 5.17 -2.68
CA TRP A 181 -20.88 5.01 -3.74
C TRP A 181 -19.97 3.83 -3.42
N LEU A 182 -19.94 2.86 -4.33
CA LEU A 182 -19.06 1.70 -4.27
C LEU A 182 -18.05 1.76 -5.39
N GLU A 183 -16.79 1.79 -5.04
CA GLU A 183 -15.65 1.76 -5.96
C GLU A 183 -14.83 0.50 -5.70
N ARG A 184 -14.57 -0.27 -6.75
CA ARG A 184 -13.68 -1.44 -6.71
C ARG A 184 -12.65 -1.34 -7.81
N GLN A 185 -11.41 -1.54 -7.44
CA GLN A 185 -10.29 -1.58 -8.37
C GLN A 185 -9.46 -2.84 -8.11
N GLN A 186 -9.12 -3.52 -9.18
CA GLN A 186 -8.21 -4.65 -9.18
C GLN A 186 -7.13 -4.40 -10.22
N GLU A 187 -5.91 -4.64 -9.86
CA GLU A 187 -4.80 -4.51 -10.78
C GLU A 187 -3.83 -5.68 -10.60
N THR A 188 -3.47 -6.32 -11.69
CA THR A 188 -2.37 -7.27 -11.77
C THR A 188 -1.27 -6.64 -12.61
N HIS A 189 -0.08 -6.56 -12.08
CA HIS A 189 1.09 -5.98 -12.72
C HIS A 189 2.18 -7.05 -12.84
N LEU A 190 2.65 -7.31 -14.05
CA LEU A 190 3.71 -8.24 -14.36
C LEU A 190 4.87 -7.51 -15.00
N LYS A 191 6.10 -7.78 -14.55
CA LYS A 191 7.31 -7.16 -15.08
C LYS A 191 8.43 -8.19 -15.20
N ALA A 192 9.10 -8.21 -16.33
CA ALA A 192 10.32 -8.97 -16.53
C ALA A 192 11.39 -8.07 -17.15
N LYS A 193 12.62 -8.17 -16.67
CA LYS A 193 13.76 -7.40 -17.17
C LYS A 193 15.00 -8.25 -17.21
N VAL A 194 15.76 -8.08 -18.27
CA VAL A 194 17.08 -8.64 -18.45
C VAL A 194 18.05 -7.48 -18.67
N SER A 195 19.16 -7.53 -17.97
CA SER A 195 20.22 -6.54 -18.08
C SER A 195 21.55 -7.21 -18.35
N LYS A 196 22.36 -6.63 -19.22
CA LYS A 196 23.74 -7.05 -19.48
C LYS A 196 24.67 -5.85 -19.44
N ARG A 197 25.73 -5.96 -18.64
CA ARG A 197 26.82 -5.01 -18.71
C ARG A 197 27.76 -5.43 -19.83
N LEU A 198 27.88 -4.59 -20.86
CA LEU A 198 28.73 -4.84 -22.02
C LEU A 198 30.16 -4.31 -21.82
N SER A 199 30.30 -3.24 -21.02
CA SER A 199 31.58 -2.65 -20.64
C SER A 199 31.43 -1.86 -19.34
N SER A 200 32.51 -1.20 -18.89
CA SER A 200 32.44 -0.29 -17.73
C SER A 200 31.49 0.91 -17.94
N VAL A 201 31.21 1.26 -19.21
CA VAL A 201 30.40 2.43 -19.59
C VAL A 201 29.05 2.03 -20.16
N PHE A 202 28.95 0.86 -20.82
CA PHE A 202 27.73 0.42 -21.50
C PHE A 202 27.00 -0.68 -20.76
N ARG A 203 25.72 -0.45 -20.52
CA ARG A 203 24.74 -1.42 -20.03
C ARG A 203 23.54 -1.47 -20.95
N LEU A 204 23.11 -2.66 -21.30
CA LEU A 204 21.89 -2.91 -22.07
C LEU A 204 20.81 -3.44 -21.13
N ASP A 205 19.68 -2.79 -21.10
CA ASP A 205 18.49 -3.20 -20.34
C ASP A 205 17.33 -3.45 -21.32
N MET A 206 16.72 -4.61 -21.25
CA MET A 206 15.52 -4.98 -22.01
C MET A 206 14.47 -5.51 -21.04
N GLY A 207 13.22 -5.16 -21.26
CA GLY A 207 12.14 -5.60 -20.39
C GLY A 207 10.78 -5.54 -21.05
N ILE A 208 9.84 -6.20 -20.39
CA ILE A 208 8.42 -6.16 -20.69
C ILE A 208 7.65 -5.90 -19.42
N GLU A 209 6.61 -5.12 -19.53
CA GLU A 209 5.71 -4.76 -18.44
C GLU A 209 4.26 -4.86 -18.92
N SER A 210 3.39 -5.43 -18.11
CA SER A 210 1.98 -5.63 -18.44
C SER A 210 1.11 -5.32 -17.24
N TYR A 211 0.01 -4.61 -17.49
CA TYR A 211 -1.02 -4.27 -16.52
C TYR A 211 -2.35 -4.83 -16.96
N ILE A 212 -3.04 -5.50 -16.05
CA ILE A 212 -4.43 -5.94 -16.23
C ILE A 212 -5.23 -5.24 -15.15
N ARG A 213 -6.08 -4.30 -15.55
CA ARG A 213 -6.89 -3.48 -14.64
C ARG A 213 -8.37 -3.77 -14.83
N ASN A 214 -9.06 -3.93 -13.72
CA ASN A 214 -10.51 -4.03 -13.66
C ASN A 214 -11.03 -2.97 -12.68
N TYR A 215 -11.85 -2.07 -13.18
CA TYR A 215 -12.43 -0.99 -12.40
C TYR A 215 -13.96 -1.09 -12.46
N ARG A 216 -14.60 -1.04 -11.30
CA ARG A 216 -16.05 -0.99 -11.15
C ARG A 216 -16.43 0.16 -10.25
N ASN A 217 -17.31 0.98 -10.74
CA ASN A 217 -17.87 2.11 -10.02
C ASN A 217 -19.40 2.01 -10.05
N HIS A 218 -20.01 2.07 -8.88
CA HIS A 218 -21.45 1.99 -8.73
C HIS A 218 -21.92 3.08 -7.77
N TYR A 219 -22.72 3.98 -8.26
CA TYR A 219 -23.28 5.09 -7.49
C TYR A 219 -24.80 4.98 -7.43
N LEU A 220 -25.34 4.93 -6.22
CA LEU A 220 -26.75 4.94 -5.92
C LEU A 220 -27.12 6.29 -5.31
N LEU A 221 -27.83 7.11 -6.05
CA LEU A 221 -28.50 8.30 -5.52
C LEU A 221 -29.72 7.86 -4.70
N CYS A 222 -29.79 8.30 -3.45
CA CYS A 222 -31.04 8.26 -2.72
C CYS A 222 -31.93 9.38 -3.30
N GLY A 223 -32.87 9.03 -4.16
CA GLY A 223 -33.84 9.99 -4.69
C GLY A 223 -34.66 10.54 -3.53
N THR A 224 -34.71 11.86 -3.37
CA THR A 224 -35.83 12.53 -2.72
C THR A 224 -37.01 12.27 -3.62
N ASP A 225 -37.87 11.34 -3.22
CA ASP A 225 -39.15 11.15 -3.84
C ASP A 225 -39.99 12.42 -3.52
N ASP A 226 -39.94 13.42 -4.40
CA ASP A 226 -40.75 14.62 -4.39
C ASP A 226 -42.21 14.31 -4.85
N SER A 227 -42.75 13.18 -4.41
CA SER A 227 -44.14 12.83 -4.63
C SER A 227 -45.03 13.34 -3.50
N ASN A 228 -44.93 14.64 -3.16
CA ASN A 228 -45.94 15.37 -2.42
C ASN A 228 -46.08 16.79 -3.00
N ARG A 229 -46.75 16.88 -4.11
CA ARG A 229 -47.51 18.05 -4.52
C ARG A 229 -48.97 17.69 -4.70
#